data_8ee127626ec0e777b9ad8e55ebbb59d5
#
_entry.id   8ee127626ec0e777b9ad8e55ebbb59d5
#
_cell.length_a   1.000
_cell.length_b   1.000
_cell.length_c   1.000
_cell.angle_alpha   90.00
_cell.angle_beta   90.00
_cell.angle_gamma   90.00
#
_symmetry.space_group_name_H-M   'P 1'
#
loop_
_entity.id
_entity.type
_entity.pdbx_description
1 polymer ?
#
loop_
_entity_poly.entity_id
_entity_poly.type
_entity_poly.pdbx_seq_one_letter_code
_entity_poly.pdbx_strand_id
1 'polypeptide(L)'
;GALTKAEYDANPKQARPTAEEKKASIYQKNFTVGLSNDYHFNSNWQNITAVYGGYTDFTNPGIRVYEKRKEPHFGGRSVFQYRKESGGNKYQLNAGLEAQKGFFNTKNYSNKSGAVDTLQSDDDINTWLYTLFVQSDITIKNGWTLTAGASLNKSSVTFTRLSKRPVIDQEITYKNKIAPRIAILKKLSSTISTYISAARGFSNPTTAELLRSNGTLGTSLQPGDGLDYEFGVRGTVCNNKLRFDINTFSFQLKNTIVQRIDTAGVFFFTNAGATKQRGVEANVIYQIIDQPTSFVSNLRTWISYTYHDFHYKDFKQVNNDFSGKQLPGVAPQTIVAGLDFSSVRGWYSNITYTYSDAIQLNDANTDKAGSYNLLGLRAGCKKINIAKLQLEIFGGVDNIFNTKYSLGNDINAAVGRYYNAAPSINYYAGISVQLYNTKQR
;
A
#
# COMPACT_ATOMS: atom_id res chain seq x y z
N GLY A 1 -2.00 10.33 -19.73
CA GLY A 1 -3.11 10.54 -18.80
C GLY A 1 -4.30 9.66 -19.16
N ALA A 2 -5.26 9.51 -18.23
CA ALA A 2 -6.39 8.63 -18.43
C ALA A 2 -7.25 8.97 -19.65
N LEU A 3 -7.81 7.93 -20.25
CA LEU A 3 -8.68 7.98 -21.42
C LEU A 3 -10.16 7.98 -21.01
N THR A 4 -11.03 8.52 -21.83
CA THR A 4 -12.47 8.26 -21.77
C THR A 4 -12.75 6.82 -22.19
N LYS A 5 -13.96 6.30 -21.88
CA LYS A 5 -14.36 4.95 -22.31
C LYS A 5 -14.27 4.79 -23.82
N ALA A 6 -14.75 5.77 -24.59
CA ALA A 6 -14.73 5.74 -26.05
C ALA A 6 -13.30 5.72 -26.62
N GLU A 7 -12.40 6.57 -26.08
CA GLU A 7 -10.99 6.57 -26.47
C GLU A 7 -10.30 5.26 -26.13
N TYR A 8 -10.57 4.72 -24.94
CA TYR A 8 -10.02 3.44 -24.48
C TYR A 8 -10.47 2.25 -25.33
N ASP A 9 -11.75 2.21 -25.71
CA ASP A 9 -12.30 1.14 -26.57
C ASP A 9 -11.74 1.21 -27.97
N ALA A 10 -11.63 2.43 -28.54
CA ALA A 10 -11.10 2.65 -29.87
C ALA A 10 -9.62 2.30 -29.99
N ASN A 11 -8.80 2.81 -29.08
CA ASN A 11 -7.36 2.51 -29.03
C ASN A 11 -6.80 2.67 -27.61
N PRO A 12 -6.68 1.60 -26.83
CA PRO A 12 -6.18 1.66 -25.46
C PRO A 12 -4.70 2.09 -25.36
N LYS A 13 -3.94 2.04 -26.45
CA LYS A 13 -2.54 2.46 -26.51
C LYS A 13 -2.34 3.93 -26.86
N GLN A 14 -3.40 4.66 -27.17
CA GLN A 14 -3.27 6.07 -27.51
C GLN A 14 -2.93 6.91 -26.27
N ALA A 15 -2.16 7.96 -26.48
CA ALA A 15 -2.00 9.01 -25.50
C ALA A 15 -3.09 10.08 -25.67
N ARG A 16 -3.38 10.80 -24.59
CA ARG A 16 -4.19 12.03 -24.69
C ARG A 16 -3.42 13.04 -25.56
N PRO A 17 -4.02 13.65 -26.59
CA PRO A 17 -3.29 14.54 -27.52
C PRO A 17 -2.47 15.63 -26.86
N THR A 18 -3.05 16.31 -25.84
CA THR A 18 -2.34 17.32 -25.06
C THR A 18 -1.18 16.77 -24.23
N ALA A 19 -1.16 15.47 -23.92
CA ALA A 19 -0.07 14.85 -23.17
C ALA A 19 1.18 14.68 -24.03
N GLU A 20 1.03 14.37 -25.32
CA GLU A 20 2.13 14.30 -26.28
C GLU A 20 2.73 15.67 -26.55
N GLU A 21 1.87 16.68 -26.85
CA GLU A 21 2.29 18.07 -27.02
C GLU A 21 3.09 18.61 -25.85
N LYS A 22 2.63 18.33 -24.62
CA LYS A 22 3.25 18.78 -23.37
C LYS A 22 4.37 17.86 -22.89
N LYS A 23 4.67 16.78 -23.62
CA LYS A 23 5.65 15.73 -23.25
C LYS A 23 5.43 15.24 -21.83
N ALA A 24 4.15 14.98 -21.47
CA ALA A 24 3.75 14.63 -20.13
C ALA A 24 4.44 13.32 -19.69
N SER A 25 5.16 13.38 -18.57
CA SER A 25 6.01 12.29 -18.08
C SER A 25 6.31 12.46 -16.60
N ILE A 26 6.84 11.43 -15.98
CA ILE A 26 7.32 11.44 -14.59
C ILE A 26 8.78 10.96 -14.58
N TYR A 27 9.65 11.78 -14.00
CA TYR A 27 11.04 11.42 -13.73
C TYR A 27 11.25 11.48 -12.22
N GLN A 28 11.77 10.39 -11.65
CA GLN A 28 12.00 10.30 -10.22
C GLN A 28 13.35 9.65 -9.94
N LYS A 29 14.13 10.26 -9.06
CA LYS A 29 15.38 9.74 -8.54
C LYS A 29 15.27 9.69 -7.02
N ASN A 30 15.50 8.51 -6.44
CA ASN A 30 15.43 8.31 -5.00
C ASN A 30 16.78 7.84 -4.46
N PHE A 31 17.10 8.32 -3.28
CA PHE A 31 18.20 7.83 -2.48
C PHE A 31 17.69 7.64 -1.05
N THR A 32 18.00 6.50 -0.43
CA THR A 32 17.68 6.22 0.96
C THR A 32 18.86 5.52 1.62
N VAL A 33 19.22 5.95 2.82
CA VAL A 33 20.23 5.32 3.66
C VAL A 33 19.67 5.13 5.06
N GLY A 34 19.99 4.02 5.70
CA GLY A 34 19.59 3.73 7.06
C GLY A 34 20.66 2.92 7.79
N LEU A 35 20.73 3.13 9.09
CA LEU A 35 21.54 2.35 10.01
C LEU A 35 20.63 1.84 11.13
N SER A 36 20.74 0.57 11.45
CA SER A 36 20.08 -0.03 12.59
C SER A 36 21.07 -0.68 13.53
N ASN A 37 20.80 -0.56 14.82
CA ASN A 37 21.53 -1.22 15.89
C ASN A 37 20.56 -2.04 16.73
N ASP A 38 20.93 -3.28 17.00
CA ASP A 38 20.21 -4.19 17.89
C ASP A 38 21.16 -4.52 19.05
N TYR A 39 20.82 -4.01 20.24
CA TYR A 39 21.65 -4.12 21.42
C TYR A 39 20.93 -4.88 22.55
N HIS A 40 21.51 -5.98 22.99
CA HIS A 40 21.04 -6.77 24.11
C HIS A 40 21.75 -6.36 25.39
N PHE A 41 21.03 -5.72 26.32
CA PHE A 41 21.58 -5.36 27.63
C PHE A 41 21.78 -6.62 28.51
N ASN A 42 20.84 -7.58 28.38
CA ASN A 42 20.86 -8.89 29.03
C ASN A 42 19.82 -9.80 28.34
N SER A 43 19.57 -11.00 28.91
CA SER A 43 18.61 -11.97 28.37
C SER A 43 17.16 -11.47 28.27
N ASN A 44 16.80 -10.43 29.02
CA ASN A 44 15.44 -9.91 29.10
C ASN A 44 15.26 -8.57 28.41
N TRP A 45 16.29 -7.73 28.34
CA TRP A 45 16.24 -6.38 27.83
C TRP A 45 17.03 -6.22 26.54
N GLN A 46 16.38 -5.66 25.55
CA GLN A 46 16.91 -5.36 24.22
C GLN A 46 16.50 -3.94 23.80
N ASN A 47 17.36 -3.25 23.09
CA ASN A 47 17.02 -2.01 22.40
C ASN A 47 17.28 -2.17 20.90
N ILE A 48 16.30 -1.79 20.10
CA ILE A 48 16.43 -1.73 18.64
C ILE A 48 16.27 -0.26 18.25
N THR A 49 17.35 0.33 17.74
CA THR A 49 17.36 1.71 17.25
C THR A 49 17.71 1.74 15.78
N ALA A 50 16.91 2.46 15.00
CA ALA A 50 17.16 2.73 13.60
C ALA A 50 17.12 4.23 13.34
N VAL A 51 18.06 4.73 12.51
CA VAL A 51 18.07 6.08 11.97
C VAL A 51 18.12 5.99 10.47
N TYR A 52 17.43 6.87 9.78
CA TYR A 52 17.35 6.86 8.33
C TYR A 52 17.26 8.26 7.76
N GLY A 53 17.65 8.41 6.51
CA GLY A 53 17.44 9.61 5.73
C GLY A 53 17.27 9.26 4.26
N GLY A 54 16.57 10.12 3.56
CA GLY A 54 16.30 9.94 2.15
C GLY A 54 16.14 11.28 1.43
N TYR A 55 16.20 11.19 0.11
CA TYR A 55 16.02 12.30 -0.79
C TYR A 55 15.30 11.82 -2.05
N THR A 56 14.29 12.57 -2.47
CA THR A 56 13.62 12.38 -3.75
C THR A 56 13.78 13.63 -4.60
N ASP A 57 14.24 13.46 -5.85
CA ASP A 57 14.19 14.46 -6.91
C ASP A 57 13.10 14.01 -7.90
N PHE A 58 12.04 14.80 -7.98
CA PHE A 58 10.87 14.50 -8.78
C PHE A 58 10.63 15.62 -9.80
N THR A 59 10.45 15.24 -11.05
CA THR A 59 10.11 16.15 -12.14
C THR A 59 8.92 15.58 -12.91
N ASN A 60 7.85 16.36 -13.04
CA ASN A 60 6.63 15.99 -13.72
C ASN A 60 6.22 17.08 -14.72
N PRO A 61 6.63 17.00 -15.99
CA PRO A 61 6.02 17.76 -17.08
C PRO A 61 4.57 17.29 -17.24
N GLY A 62 3.65 17.87 -16.47
CA GLY A 62 2.22 17.59 -16.55
C GLY A 62 1.56 18.36 -17.69
N ILE A 63 0.31 18.02 -18.02
CA ILE A 63 -0.44 18.68 -19.10
C ILE A 63 -0.63 20.19 -18.84
N ARG A 64 -0.82 20.58 -17.58
CA ARG A 64 -1.06 21.98 -17.17
C ARG A 64 0.14 22.62 -16.52
N VAL A 65 0.81 21.85 -15.66
CA VAL A 65 1.86 22.33 -14.77
C VAL A 65 3.11 21.50 -15.00
N TYR A 66 4.25 22.17 -15.06
CA TYR A 66 5.57 21.52 -14.99
C TYR A 66 6.04 21.57 -13.55
N GLU A 67 5.93 20.46 -12.83
CA GLU A 67 6.24 20.36 -11.41
C GLU A 67 7.67 19.88 -11.20
N LYS A 68 8.38 20.51 -10.26
CA LYS A 68 9.66 20.03 -9.72
C LYS A 68 9.57 19.97 -8.21
N ARG A 69 9.93 18.83 -7.62
CA ARG A 69 9.98 18.65 -6.16
C ARG A 69 11.34 18.12 -5.72
N LYS A 70 11.78 18.62 -4.58
CA LYS A 70 12.92 18.12 -3.84
C LYS A 70 12.45 17.77 -2.45
N GLU A 71 12.62 16.52 -2.02
CA GLU A 71 12.00 15.98 -0.83
C GLU A 71 13.02 15.29 0.10
N PRO A 72 13.96 16.05 0.70
CA PRO A 72 14.82 15.51 1.74
C PRO A 72 14.01 15.22 3.01
N HIS A 73 14.29 14.11 3.64
CA HIS A 73 13.71 13.74 4.92
C HIS A 73 14.67 12.89 5.74
N PHE A 74 14.50 12.94 7.06
CA PHE A 74 15.23 12.06 7.98
C PHE A 74 14.35 11.71 9.18
N GLY A 75 14.69 10.62 9.84
CA GLY A 75 13.97 10.15 11.00
C GLY A 75 14.74 9.10 11.76
N GLY A 76 14.14 8.70 12.88
CA GLY A 76 14.66 7.62 13.69
C GLY A 76 13.58 7.03 14.58
N ARG A 77 13.79 5.77 14.94
CA ARG A 77 12.94 5.00 15.83
C ARG A 77 13.81 4.25 16.83
N SER A 78 13.43 4.30 18.10
CA SER A 78 14.07 3.51 19.16
C SER A 78 13.01 2.75 19.94
N VAL A 79 13.21 1.44 20.12
CA VAL A 79 12.28 0.54 20.80
C VAL A 79 13.02 -0.22 21.88
N PHE A 80 12.57 -0.09 23.12
CA PHE A 80 12.98 -0.93 24.22
C PHE A 80 12.02 -2.10 24.33
N GLN A 81 12.57 -3.30 24.34
CA GLN A 81 11.84 -4.55 24.51
C GLN A 81 12.25 -5.20 25.82
N TYR A 82 11.26 -5.60 26.59
CA TYR A 82 11.42 -6.46 27.75
C TYR A 82 10.71 -7.78 27.50
N ARG A 83 11.42 -8.90 27.70
CA ARG A 83 10.88 -10.24 27.58
C ARG A 83 11.19 -11.03 28.85
N LYS A 84 10.19 -11.74 29.36
CA LYS A 84 10.34 -12.62 30.53
C LYS A 84 9.47 -13.86 30.34
N GLU A 85 10.03 -15.00 30.68
CA GLU A 85 9.29 -16.26 30.82
C GLU A 85 9.29 -16.64 32.28
N SER A 86 8.11 -16.95 32.83
CA SER A 86 7.97 -17.36 34.24
C SER A 86 6.72 -18.23 34.41
N GLY A 87 6.86 -19.38 35.06
CA GLY A 87 5.75 -20.30 35.33
C GLY A 87 5.04 -20.83 34.07
N GLY A 88 5.74 -20.86 32.92
CA GLY A 88 5.16 -21.24 31.62
C GLY A 88 4.39 -20.12 30.91
N ASN A 89 4.38 -18.93 31.48
CA ASN A 89 3.83 -17.73 30.86
C ASN A 89 4.94 -16.89 30.20
N LYS A 90 4.60 -16.19 29.12
CA LYS A 90 5.50 -15.28 28.41
C LYS A 90 4.96 -13.87 28.50
N TYR A 91 5.83 -12.95 28.87
CA TYR A 91 5.55 -11.53 28.99
C TYR A 91 6.48 -10.77 28.02
N GLN A 92 5.90 -9.94 27.19
CA GLN A 92 6.67 -9.03 26.34
C GLN A 92 6.10 -7.63 26.46
N LEU A 93 6.98 -6.66 26.70
CA LEU A 93 6.66 -5.24 26.71
C LEU A 93 7.55 -4.55 25.68
N ASN A 94 6.94 -3.78 24.80
CA ASN A 94 7.61 -2.92 23.84
C ASN A 94 7.21 -1.48 24.12
N ALA A 95 8.18 -0.60 24.33
CA ALA A 95 7.96 0.84 24.48
C ALA A 95 8.96 1.58 23.60
N GLY A 96 8.51 2.60 22.88
CA GLY A 96 9.39 3.27 21.96
C GLY A 96 8.89 4.63 21.52
N LEU A 97 9.77 5.29 20.80
CA LEU A 97 9.51 6.58 20.17
C LEU A 97 9.96 6.54 18.70
N GLU A 98 9.28 7.34 17.89
CA GLU A 98 9.65 7.61 16.50
C GLU A 98 9.54 9.09 16.23
N ALA A 99 10.49 9.67 15.53
CA ALA A 99 10.46 11.04 15.07
C ALA A 99 10.90 11.12 13.62
N GLN A 100 10.18 11.91 12.82
CA GLN A 100 10.51 12.15 11.42
C GLN A 100 10.34 13.61 11.07
N LYS A 101 11.27 14.14 10.27
CA LYS A 101 11.20 15.48 9.70
C LYS A 101 11.39 15.42 8.19
N GLY A 102 10.53 16.11 7.46
CA GLY A 102 10.63 16.30 6.02
C GLY A 102 10.77 17.78 5.68
N PHE A 103 11.54 18.06 4.62
CA PHE A 103 11.74 19.38 4.04
C PHE A 103 11.45 19.25 2.56
N PHE A 104 10.32 19.74 2.12
CA PHE A 104 9.89 19.61 0.74
C PHE A 104 9.88 20.97 0.08
N ASN A 105 10.53 21.12 -1.07
CA ASN A 105 10.38 22.28 -1.92
C ASN A 105 9.67 21.86 -3.20
N THR A 106 8.56 22.53 -3.51
CA THR A 106 7.74 22.28 -4.70
C THR A 106 7.69 23.54 -5.56
N LYS A 107 8.18 23.43 -6.79
CA LYS A 107 8.10 24.52 -7.79
C LYS A 107 7.18 24.13 -8.92
N ASN A 108 6.18 24.93 -9.16
CA ASN A 108 5.25 24.79 -10.27
C ASN A 108 5.51 25.86 -11.32
N TYR A 109 5.64 25.43 -12.56
CA TYR A 109 5.83 26.29 -13.73
C TYR A 109 4.72 26.01 -14.76
N SER A 110 4.46 26.94 -15.65
CA SER A 110 3.71 26.61 -16.87
C SER A 110 4.53 25.63 -17.72
N ASN A 111 3.84 24.69 -18.38
CA ASN A 111 4.47 23.73 -19.29
C ASN A 111 4.38 24.25 -20.73
N LYS A 112 5.49 24.66 -21.32
CA LYS A 112 5.60 25.07 -22.72
C LYS A 112 6.22 23.94 -23.54
N SER A 113 5.36 23.10 -24.13
CA SER A 113 5.76 21.97 -25.00
C SER A 113 6.83 21.04 -24.37
N GLY A 114 6.68 20.75 -23.07
CA GLY A 114 7.61 19.89 -22.31
C GLY A 114 8.80 20.62 -21.70
N ALA A 115 8.86 21.93 -21.76
CA ALA A 115 9.88 22.75 -21.13
C ALA A 115 9.29 23.63 -20.01
N VAL A 116 10.15 23.95 -19.04
CA VAL A 116 9.84 24.93 -17.99
C VAL A 116 9.65 26.32 -18.63
N ASP A 117 8.58 27.02 -18.25
CA ASP A 117 8.29 28.37 -18.66
C ASP A 117 8.12 29.28 -17.41
N THR A 118 7.00 29.97 -17.26
CA THR A 118 6.76 30.91 -16.16
C THR A 118 6.56 30.22 -14.81
N LEU A 119 7.25 30.67 -13.77
CA LEU A 119 7.06 30.22 -12.40
C LEU A 119 5.65 30.60 -11.89
N GLN A 120 4.86 29.62 -11.48
CA GLN A 120 3.52 29.81 -10.92
C GLN A 120 3.54 29.80 -9.39
N SER A 121 4.31 28.89 -8.80
CA SER A 121 4.52 28.85 -7.35
C SER A 121 5.88 28.25 -7.00
N ASP A 122 6.42 28.69 -5.85
CA ASP A 122 7.59 28.16 -5.18
C ASP A 122 7.21 28.01 -3.70
N ASP A 123 7.11 26.78 -3.23
CA ASP A 123 6.53 26.45 -1.93
C ASP A 123 7.50 25.56 -1.14
N ASP A 124 7.82 26.00 0.10
CA ASP A 124 8.50 25.17 1.08
C ASP A 124 7.47 24.54 2.03
N ILE A 125 7.60 23.24 2.28
CA ILE A 125 6.72 22.49 3.14
C ILE A 125 7.56 21.71 4.13
N ASN A 126 7.46 22.04 5.41
CA ASN A 126 8.14 21.35 6.48
C ASN A 126 7.16 20.47 7.24
N THR A 127 7.50 19.21 7.45
CA THR A 127 6.64 18.28 8.19
C THR A 127 7.36 17.74 9.42
N TRP A 128 6.61 17.58 10.52
CA TRP A 128 7.04 16.91 11.73
C TRP A 128 6.06 15.81 12.11
N LEU A 129 6.59 14.65 12.47
CA LEU A 129 5.85 13.53 13.02
C LEU A 129 6.57 13.02 14.26
N TYR A 130 5.83 12.89 15.37
CA TYR A 130 6.30 12.27 16.62
C TYR A 130 5.30 11.21 17.04
N THR A 131 5.81 10.05 17.40
CA THR A 131 5.00 8.94 17.92
C THR A 131 5.67 8.38 19.17
N LEU A 132 4.93 8.32 20.27
CA LEU A 132 5.27 7.51 21.44
C LEU A 132 4.34 6.30 21.45
N PHE A 133 4.86 5.13 21.77
CA PHE A 133 4.02 3.94 21.82
C PHE A 133 4.46 2.96 22.90
N VAL A 134 3.48 2.20 23.35
CA VAL A 134 3.67 1.09 24.26
C VAL A 134 2.76 -0.07 23.87
N GLN A 135 3.25 -1.29 23.93
CA GLN A 135 2.48 -2.51 23.72
C GLN A 135 2.95 -3.60 24.66
N SER A 136 2.02 -4.30 25.27
CA SER A 136 2.25 -5.50 26.07
C SER A 136 1.59 -6.71 25.45
N ASP A 137 2.31 -7.83 25.37
CA ASP A 137 1.83 -9.14 24.96
C ASP A 137 2.02 -10.10 26.12
N ILE A 138 0.94 -10.70 26.60
CA ILE A 138 0.93 -11.67 27.70
C ILE A 138 0.39 -12.99 27.17
N THR A 139 1.27 -14.00 27.07
CA THR A 139 0.88 -15.37 26.71
C THR A 139 0.88 -16.24 27.94
N ILE A 140 -0.26 -16.81 28.28
CA ILE A 140 -0.42 -17.72 29.42
C ILE A 140 -0.37 -19.19 28.97
N LYS A 141 0.01 -20.04 29.90
CA LYS A 141 0.24 -21.49 29.72
C LYS A 141 -0.90 -22.22 28.98
N ASN A 142 -2.14 -21.78 29.15
CA ASN A 142 -3.31 -22.39 28.52
C ASN A 142 -3.55 -21.92 27.06
N GLY A 143 -2.55 -21.29 26.41
CA GLY A 143 -2.61 -20.90 25.00
C GLY A 143 -3.44 -19.65 24.72
N TRP A 144 -3.74 -18.82 25.72
CA TRP A 144 -4.27 -17.49 25.53
C TRP A 144 -3.13 -16.49 25.36
N THR A 145 -3.30 -15.54 24.46
CA THR A 145 -2.43 -14.35 24.36
C THR A 145 -3.30 -13.12 24.38
N LEU A 146 -3.01 -12.21 25.30
CA LEU A 146 -3.60 -10.88 25.37
C LEU A 146 -2.57 -9.88 24.86
N THR A 147 -2.95 -9.07 23.88
CA THR A 147 -2.19 -7.92 23.42
C THR A 147 -2.94 -6.64 23.78
N ALA A 148 -2.28 -5.69 24.41
CA ALA A 148 -2.81 -4.35 24.66
C ALA A 148 -1.73 -3.32 24.39
N GLY A 149 -2.09 -2.25 23.68
CA GLY A 149 -1.15 -1.19 23.34
C GLY A 149 -1.84 0.11 22.99
N ALA A 150 -1.05 1.17 22.97
CA ALA A 150 -1.49 2.49 22.50
C ALA A 150 -0.32 3.28 21.92
N SER A 151 -0.61 4.17 20.99
CA SER A 151 0.33 5.19 20.54
C SER A 151 -0.25 6.58 20.73
N LEU A 152 0.61 7.55 21.08
CA LEU A 152 0.34 8.97 21.09
C LEU A 152 1.10 9.60 19.92
N ASN A 153 0.37 10.28 19.06
CA ASN A 153 0.89 10.81 17.81
C ASN A 153 0.66 12.31 17.73
N LYS A 154 1.69 13.04 17.31
CA LYS A 154 1.64 14.48 17.04
C LYS A 154 2.25 14.74 15.67
N SER A 155 1.61 15.58 14.87
CA SER A 155 2.15 16.03 13.59
C SER A 155 1.83 17.49 13.33
N SER A 156 2.71 18.15 12.60
CA SER A 156 2.50 19.51 12.09
C SER A 156 3.06 19.64 10.68
N VAL A 157 2.50 20.57 9.95
CA VAL A 157 2.94 20.97 8.61
C VAL A 157 3.07 22.48 8.61
N THR A 158 4.23 22.99 8.25
CA THR A 158 4.48 24.41 7.99
C THR A 158 4.60 24.61 6.49
N PHE A 159 3.80 25.47 5.94
CA PHE A 159 3.77 25.83 4.53
C PHE A 159 4.21 27.29 4.35
N THR A 160 5.17 27.52 3.47
CA THR A 160 5.72 28.84 3.15
C THR A 160 5.71 29.04 1.66
N ARG A 161 4.92 30.00 1.14
CA ARG A 161 4.95 30.37 -0.28
C ARG A 161 6.02 31.43 -0.53
N LEU A 162 7.14 31.02 -1.13
CA LEU A 162 8.28 31.89 -1.45
C LEU A 162 8.00 32.83 -2.64
N SER A 163 7.11 32.43 -3.52
CA SER A 163 6.72 33.20 -4.73
C SER A 163 5.74 34.34 -4.47
N LYS A 164 5.23 34.50 -3.24
CA LYS A 164 4.26 35.55 -2.86
C LYS A 164 4.85 36.49 -1.79
N ARG A 165 4.55 37.79 -1.89
CA ARG A 165 4.95 38.79 -0.90
C ARG A 165 3.74 39.36 -0.15
N PRO A 166 3.80 39.59 1.17
CA PRO A 166 4.91 39.18 2.05
C PRO A 166 5.00 37.66 2.15
N VAL A 167 6.20 37.11 2.41
CA VAL A 167 6.39 35.69 2.71
C VAL A 167 5.86 35.43 4.12
N ILE A 168 4.88 34.56 4.24
CA ILE A 168 4.20 34.24 5.51
C ILE A 168 4.16 32.72 5.67
N ASP A 169 4.59 32.25 6.82
CA ASP A 169 4.45 30.86 7.23
C ASP A 169 3.01 30.58 7.68
N GLN A 170 2.45 29.49 7.16
CA GLN A 170 1.15 28.97 7.57
C GLN A 170 1.39 27.63 8.25
N GLU A 171 1.04 27.52 9.52
CA GLU A 171 1.21 26.27 10.27
C GLU A 171 -0.14 25.59 10.49
N ILE A 172 -0.15 24.27 10.22
CA ILE A 172 -1.25 23.38 10.56
C ILE A 172 -0.72 22.38 11.58
N THR A 173 -1.17 22.51 12.82
CA THR A 173 -0.86 21.55 13.88
C THR A 173 -2.10 20.70 14.15
N TYR A 174 -1.99 19.40 13.92
CA TYR A 174 -3.07 18.46 14.19
C TYR A 174 -3.12 18.14 15.69
N LYS A 175 -4.35 18.01 16.23
CA LYS A 175 -4.56 17.58 17.62
C LYS A 175 -3.90 16.23 17.85
N ASN A 176 -3.32 16.06 19.02
CA ASN A 176 -2.74 14.78 19.42
C ASN A 176 -3.75 13.63 19.26
N LYS A 177 -3.32 12.55 18.62
CA LYS A 177 -4.15 11.36 18.39
C LYS A 177 -3.64 10.20 19.23
N ILE A 178 -4.56 9.60 19.98
CA ILE A 178 -4.30 8.34 20.69
C ILE A 178 -4.93 7.22 19.89
N ALA A 179 -4.11 6.22 19.56
CA ALA A 179 -4.52 5.02 18.83
C ALA A 179 -4.34 3.77 19.72
N PRO A 180 -5.37 3.38 20.48
CA PRO A 180 -5.35 2.16 21.28
C PRO A 180 -5.63 0.92 20.42
N ARG A 181 -5.09 -0.22 20.88
CA ARG A 181 -5.35 -1.55 20.32
C ARG A 181 -5.48 -2.56 21.45
N ILE A 182 -6.42 -3.49 21.30
CA ILE A 182 -6.54 -4.67 22.13
C ILE A 182 -6.79 -5.88 21.23
N ALA A 183 -6.18 -7.01 21.55
CA ALA A 183 -6.42 -8.27 20.85
C ALA A 183 -6.34 -9.44 21.83
N ILE A 184 -7.15 -10.46 21.59
CA ILE A 184 -7.15 -11.70 22.32
C ILE A 184 -7.00 -12.82 21.29
N LEU A 185 -5.99 -13.68 21.50
CA LEU A 185 -5.77 -14.87 20.71
C LEU A 185 -5.90 -16.11 21.60
N LYS A 186 -6.56 -17.13 21.08
CA LYS A 186 -6.64 -18.47 21.71
C LYS A 186 -6.07 -19.52 20.77
N LYS A 187 -5.09 -20.28 21.25
CA LYS A 187 -4.71 -21.56 20.63
C LYS A 187 -5.76 -22.59 20.95
N LEU A 188 -6.50 -23.05 19.94
CA LEU A 188 -7.52 -24.10 20.06
C LEU A 188 -6.88 -25.48 20.09
N SER A 189 -5.78 -25.64 19.34
CA SER A 189 -4.93 -26.83 19.31
C SER A 189 -3.47 -26.41 19.12
N SER A 190 -2.57 -27.38 18.95
CA SER A 190 -1.17 -27.11 18.59
C SER A 190 -1.01 -26.44 17.22
N THR A 191 -2.00 -26.58 16.34
CA THR A 191 -1.93 -26.13 14.95
C THR A 191 -3.01 -25.11 14.56
N ILE A 192 -4.02 -24.85 15.40
CA ILE A 192 -5.14 -23.95 15.11
C ILE A 192 -5.23 -22.88 16.18
N SER A 193 -5.39 -21.63 15.77
CA SER A 193 -5.66 -20.51 16.64
C SER A 193 -6.77 -19.61 16.10
N THR A 194 -7.48 -18.95 17.00
CA THR A 194 -8.48 -17.92 16.70
C THR A 194 -8.13 -16.63 17.42
N TYR A 195 -8.54 -15.49 16.87
CA TYR A 195 -8.34 -14.19 17.51
C TYR A 195 -9.49 -13.25 17.26
N ILE A 196 -9.62 -12.29 18.14
CA ILE A 196 -10.44 -11.09 17.98
C ILE A 196 -9.59 -9.88 18.31
N SER A 197 -9.74 -8.79 17.55
CA SER A 197 -9.06 -7.54 17.84
C SER A 197 -9.98 -6.33 17.67
N ALA A 198 -9.66 -5.26 18.39
CA ALA A 198 -10.23 -3.94 18.21
C ALA A 198 -9.09 -2.92 18.23
N ALA A 199 -9.07 -2.03 17.24
CA ALA A 199 -8.04 -1.00 17.11
C ALA A 199 -8.66 0.31 16.63
N ARG A 200 -8.14 1.43 17.14
CA ARG A 200 -8.39 2.76 16.58
C ARG A 200 -7.18 3.19 15.78
N GLY A 201 -7.41 3.62 14.54
CA GLY A 201 -6.40 4.19 13.65
C GLY A 201 -6.77 5.59 13.20
N PHE A 202 -5.80 6.32 12.67
CA PHE A 202 -6.03 7.62 12.07
C PHE A 202 -5.04 7.81 10.91
N SER A 203 -5.38 8.73 9.99
CA SER A 203 -4.51 9.15 8.90
C SER A 203 -4.54 10.67 8.81
N ASN A 204 -3.39 11.33 8.99
CA ASN A 204 -3.30 12.75 8.75
C ASN A 204 -3.31 13.03 7.24
N PRO A 205 -3.83 14.20 6.81
CA PRO A 205 -3.70 14.61 5.41
C PRO A 205 -2.22 14.64 5.00
N THR A 206 -1.94 14.11 3.83
CA THR A 206 -0.61 14.19 3.22
C THR A 206 -0.35 15.61 2.68
N THR A 207 0.91 15.96 2.44
CA THR A 207 1.28 17.25 1.82
C THR A 207 0.61 17.45 0.45
N ALA A 208 0.48 16.37 -0.33
CA ALA A 208 -0.20 16.40 -1.62
C ALA A 208 -1.71 16.66 -1.51
N GLU A 209 -2.36 16.17 -0.45
CA GLU A 209 -3.77 16.44 -0.18
C GLU A 209 -4.02 17.85 0.33
N LEU A 210 -3.06 18.42 1.05
CA LEU A 210 -3.14 19.80 1.53
C LEU A 210 -2.95 20.83 0.41
N LEU A 211 -2.21 20.49 -0.64
CA LEU A 211 -1.95 21.39 -1.76
C LEU A 211 -2.94 21.12 -2.90
N ARG A 212 -3.77 22.12 -3.22
CA ARG A 212 -4.58 22.09 -4.44
C ARG A 212 -3.69 22.21 -5.67
N SER A 213 -4.11 21.70 -6.81
CA SER A 213 -3.32 21.77 -8.05
C SER A 213 -3.08 23.19 -8.57
N ASN A 214 -3.77 24.20 -8.04
CA ASN A 214 -3.52 25.62 -8.29
C ASN A 214 -2.55 26.24 -7.25
N GLY A 215 -1.97 25.42 -6.38
CA GLY A 215 -1.03 25.82 -5.35
C GLY A 215 -1.66 26.49 -4.12
N THR A 216 -2.96 26.47 -3.91
CA THR A 216 -3.58 26.98 -2.68
C THR A 216 -3.60 25.89 -1.59
N LEU A 217 -3.39 26.29 -0.32
CA LEU A 217 -3.39 25.37 0.80
C LEU A 217 -4.83 25.09 1.29
N GLY A 218 -5.16 23.81 1.39
CA GLY A 218 -6.44 23.33 1.95
C GLY A 218 -6.36 23.16 3.48
N THR A 219 -6.47 24.24 4.23
CA THR A 219 -6.32 24.24 5.71
C THR A 219 -7.48 23.59 6.47
N SER A 220 -8.58 23.27 5.79
CA SER A 220 -9.79 22.73 6.42
C SER A 220 -9.79 21.19 6.55
N LEU A 221 -8.82 20.50 5.95
CA LEU A 221 -8.77 19.04 6.00
C LEU A 221 -8.50 18.54 7.41
N GLN A 222 -9.35 17.63 7.86
CA GLN A 222 -9.23 16.94 9.13
C GLN A 222 -8.65 15.54 8.93
N PRO A 223 -7.86 15.01 9.89
CA PRO A 223 -7.40 13.64 9.86
C PRO A 223 -8.56 12.65 9.79
N GLY A 224 -8.45 11.66 8.92
CA GLY A 224 -9.30 10.48 8.95
C GLY A 224 -9.13 9.76 10.28
N ASP A 225 -10.23 9.24 10.85
CA ASP A 225 -10.23 8.57 12.17
C ASP A 225 -11.12 7.32 12.07
N GLY A 226 -10.58 6.15 12.37
CA GLY A 226 -11.27 4.88 12.16
C GLY A 226 -11.20 3.93 13.34
N LEU A 227 -12.23 3.12 13.46
CA LEU A 227 -12.34 2.04 14.42
C LEU A 227 -12.48 0.73 13.66
N ASP A 228 -11.58 -0.19 13.92
CA ASP A 228 -11.49 -1.50 13.28
C ASP A 228 -11.75 -2.61 14.27
N TYR A 229 -12.54 -3.60 13.83
CA TYR A 229 -12.82 -4.84 14.54
C TYR A 229 -12.51 -6.00 13.62
N GLU A 230 -11.75 -6.95 14.10
CA GLU A 230 -11.40 -8.16 13.35
C GLU A 230 -11.72 -9.42 14.17
N PHE A 231 -12.12 -10.46 13.46
CA PHE A 231 -12.18 -11.84 13.97
C PHE A 231 -11.51 -12.75 12.94
N GLY A 232 -10.60 -13.63 13.41
CA GLY A 232 -9.90 -14.52 12.50
C GLY A 232 -9.63 -15.90 13.08
N VAL A 233 -9.49 -16.85 12.17
CA VAL A 233 -9.08 -18.22 12.45
C VAL A 233 -7.96 -18.59 11.50
N ARG A 234 -6.86 -19.12 12.03
CA ARG A 234 -5.73 -19.56 11.23
C ARG A 234 -5.16 -20.86 11.75
N GLY A 235 -4.61 -21.63 10.84
CA GLY A 235 -4.05 -22.91 11.26
C GLY A 235 -3.46 -23.72 10.11
N THR A 236 -3.01 -24.90 10.53
CA THR A 236 -2.50 -25.93 9.64
C THR A 236 -3.14 -27.26 10.01
N VAL A 237 -3.68 -27.95 9.02
CA VAL A 237 -4.38 -29.25 9.18
C VAL A 237 -3.91 -30.25 8.12
N CYS A 238 -4.50 -31.43 8.07
CA CYS A 238 -4.15 -32.48 7.09
C CYS A 238 -2.64 -32.83 7.12
N ASN A 239 -2.09 -33.13 8.29
CA ASN A 239 -0.66 -33.42 8.48
C ASN A 239 0.24 -32.30 7.92
N ASN A 240 -0.08 -31.06 8.24
CA ASN A 240 0.61 -29.84 7.80
C ASN A 240 0.53 -29.55 6.28
N LYS A 241 -0.30 -30.26 5.53
CA LYS A 241 -0.46 -30.01 4.09
C LYS A 241 -1.38 -28.84 3.77
N LEU A 242 -2.39 -28.57 4.59
CA LEU A 242 -3.33 -27.47 4.38
C LEU A 242 -3.08 -26.38 5.42
N ARG A 243 -2.64 -25.20 4.96
CA ARG A 243 -2.53 -23.97 5.77
C ARG A 243 -3.63 -23.01 5.37
N PHE A 244 -4.29 -22.40 6.34
CA PHE A 244 -5.31 -21.38 6.10
C PHE A 244 -5.18 -20.23 7.09
N ASP A 245 -5.61 -19.04 6.63
CA ASP A 245 -5.80 -17.83 7.43
C ASP A 245 -7.05 -17.15 6.87
N ILE A 246 -8.10 -17.05 7.69
CA ILE A 246 -9.39 -16.50 7.31
C ILE A 246 -9.78 -15.48 8.35
N ASN A 247 -10.07 -14.27 7.91
CA ASN A 247 -10.55 -13.21 8.79
C ASN A 247 -11.77 -12.50 8.22
N THR A 248 -12.52 -11.88 9.09
CA THR A 248 -13.57 -10.91 8.77
C THR A 248 -13.30 -9.65 9.56
N PHE A 249 -13.55 -8.51 8.94
CA PHE A 249 -13.33 -7.21 9.53
C PHE A 249 -14.51 -6.26 9.35
N SER A 250 -14.59 -5.28 10.23
CA SER A 250 -15.53 -4.16 10.14
C SER A 250 -14.84 -2.88 10.55
N PHE A 251 -14.50 -2.05 9.57
CA PHE A 251 -13.84 -0.77 9.74
C PHE A 251 -14.82 0.39 9.49
N GLN A 252 -14.92 1.30 10.45
CA GLN A 252 -15.71 2.53 10.34
C GLN A 252 -14.75 3.70 10.31
N LEU A 253 -14.64 4.35 9.17
CA LEU A 253 -13.77 5.51 8.96
C LEU A 253 -14.61 6.78 8.90
N LYS A 254 -14.25 7.79 9.69
CA LYS A 254 -14.79 9.14 9.68
C LYS A 254 -13.80 10.09 9.01
N ASN A 255 -14.31 11.20 8.48
CA ASN A 255 -13.48 12.22 7.80
C ASN A 255 -12.62 11.63 6.67
N THR A 256 -13.16 10.67 5.91
CA THR A 256 -12.46 10.11 4.74
C THR A 256 -12.04 11.23 3.80
N ILE A 257 -10.76 11.30 3.45
CA ILE A 257 -10.27 12.30 2.51
C ILE A 257 -10.50 11.78 1.09
N VAL A 258 -11.16 12.58 0.28
CA VAL A 258 -11.51 12.24 -1.11
C VAL A 258 -11.09 13.34 -2.06
N GLN A 259 -10.57 12.94 -3.23
CA GLN A 259 -10.18 13.87 -4.27
C GLN A 259 -11.40 14.42 -5.02
N ARG A 260 -11.32 15.69 -5.39
CA ARG A 260 -12.33 16.42 -6.16
C ARG A 260 -11.69 17.25 -7.27
N ILE A 261 -12.51 17.63 -8.21
CA ILE A 261 -12.14 18.55 -9.28
C ILE A 261 -13.21 19.63 -9.33
N ASP A 262 -12.82 20.90 -9.24
CA ASP A 262 -13.75 22.01 -9.40
C ASP A 262 -14.06 22.30 -10.90
N THR A 263 -14.96 23.24 -11.15
CA THR A 263 -15.37 23.64 -12.50
C THR A 263 -14.23 24.22 -13.34
N ALA A 264 -13.22 24.79 -12.69
CA ALA A 264 -11.99 25.26 -13.34
C ALA A 264 -11.00 24.12 -13.60
N GLY A 265 -11.32 22.89 -13.16
CA GLY A 265 -10.49 21.70 -13.30
C GLY A 265 -9.31 21.65 -12.33
N VAL A 266 -9.41 22.36 -11.20
CA VAL A 266 -8.44 22.31 -10.10
C VAL A 266 -8.72 21.11 -9.24
N PHE A 267 -7.71 20.27 -9.05
CA PHE A 267 -7.76 19.17 -8.08
C PHE A 267 -7.64 19.69 -6.66
N PHE A 268 -8.50 19.22 -5.80
CA PHE A 268 -8.45 19.50 -4.37
C PHE A 268 -8.99 18.31 -3.58
N PHE A 269 -8.76 18.31 -2.28
CA PHE A 269 -9.24 17.27 -1.38
C PHE A 269 -10.21 17.85 -0.37
N THR A 270 -11.17 17.05 0.03
CA THR A 270 -12.15 17.37 1.07
C THR A 270 -12.43 16.16 1.93
N ASN A 271 -12.87 16.37 3.16
CA ASN A 271 -13.37 15.27 3.95
C ASN A 271 -14.75 14.86 3.43
N ALA A 272 -14.90 13.62 3.01
CA ALA A 272 -16.20 12.95 2.93
C ALA A 272 -16.64 12.59 4.36
N GLY A 273 -17.90 12.43 4.61
CA GLY A 273 -18.43 12.12 5.96
C GLY A 273 -17.84 10.83 6.54
N ALA A 274 -18.63 9.76 6.60
CA ALA A 274 -18.19 8.48 7.13
C ALA A 274 -18.34 7.36 6.11
N THR A 275 -17.48 6.35 6.22
CA THR A 275 -17.58 5.11 5.44
C THR A 275 -17.73 3.91 6.35
N LYS A 276 -18.36 2.86 5.84
CA LYS A 276 -18.47 1.56 6.46
C LYS A 276 -17.83 0.54 5.53
N GLN A 277 -16.79 -0.09 6.00
CA GLN A 277 -15.96 -1.00 5.22
C GLN A 277 -15.96 -2.35 5.94
N ARG A 278 -16.57 -3.35 5.33
CA ARG A 278 -16.65 -4.70 5.85
C ARG A 278 -16.09 -5.66 4.82
N GLY A 279 -15.55 -6.76 5.31
CA GLY A 279 -15.02 -7.73 4.38
C GLY A 279 -14.68 -9.06 5.02
N VAL A 280 -14.32 -9.97 4.13
CA VAL A 280 -13.74 -11.27 4.45
C VAL A 280 -12.47 -11.43 3.63
N GLU A 281 -11.41 -11.86 4.28
CA GLU A 281 -10.16 -12.24 3.62
C GLU A 281 -9.85 -13.69 3.94
N ALA A 282 -9.47 -14.45 2.94
CA ALA A 282 -9.10 -15.85 3.09
C ALA A 282 -7.85 -16.17 2.30
N ASN A 283 -6.89 -16.79 2.96
CA ASN A 283 -5.66 -17.30 2.36
C ASN A 283 -5.58 -18.80 2.63
N VAL A 284 -5.52 -19.61 1.59
CA VAL A 284 -5.44 -21.06 1.68
C VAL A 284 -4.31 -21.57 0.82
N ILE A 285 -3.45 -22.40 1.41
CA ILE A 285 -2.32 -23.04 0.73
C ILE A 285 -2.44 -24.54 0.95
N TYR A 286 -2.37 -25.31 -0.13
CA TYR A 286 -2.37 -26.75 -0.07
C TYR A 286 -1.12 -27.36 -0.72
N GLN A 287 -0.36 -28.10 0.09
CA GLN A 287 0.82 -28.84 -0.35
C GLN A 287 0.41 -30.20 -0.89
N ILE A 288 0.38 -30.31 -2.22
CA ILE A 288 -0.05 -31.55 -2.92
C ILE A 288 1.07 -32.58 -2.82
N ILE A 289 2.29 -32.19 -3.23
CA ILE A 289 3.49 -33.02 -3.19
C ILE A 289 4.59 -32.27 -2.44
N ASP A 290 5.23 -32.93 -1.50
CA ASP A 290 6.44 -32.47 -0.82
C ASP A 290 7.36 -33.69 -0.66
N GLN A 291 8.16 -33.97 -1.69
CA GLN A 291 9.04 -35.12 -1.80
C GLN A 291 10.40 -34.71 -2.38
N PRO A 292 11.36 -34.31 -1.55
CA PRO A 292 12.64 -33.74 -2.01
C PRO A 292 13.46 -34.63 -2.95
N THR A 293 13.22 -35.95 -2.94
CA THR A 293 13.96 -36.96 -3.73
C THR A 293 13.23 -37.37 -5.01
N SER A 294 11.96 -37.02 -5.17
CA SER A 294 11.17 -37.35 -6.37
C SER A 294 11.43 -36.34 -7.49
N PHE A 295 11.20 -36.73 -8.73
CA PHE A 295 11.28 -35.80 -9.88
C PHE A 295 10.41 -34.58 -9.62
N VAL A 296 9.16 -34.75 -9.23
CA VAL A 296 8.32 -33.65 -8.71
C VAL A 296 8.65 -33.50 -7.24
N SER A 297 9.52 -32.57 -6.90
CA SER A 297 9.94 -32.35 -5.50
C SER A 297 8.94 -31.51 -4.71
N ASN A 298 8.24 -30.61 -5.37
CA ASN A 298 7.21 -29.76 -4.76
C ASN A 298 6.10 -29.47 -5.74
N LEU A 299 4.87 -29.65 -5.31
CA LEU A 299 3.67 -29.19 -6.00
C LEU A 299 2.72 -28.57 -4.97
N ARG A 300 2.42 -27.30 -5.13
CA ARG A 300 1.63 -26.50 -4.19
C ARG A 300 0.60 -25.69 -4.95
N THR A 301 -0.62 -25.68 -4.47
CA THR A 301 -1.65 -24.73 -4.91
C THR A 301 -2.02 -23.77 -3.78
N TRP A 302 -2.43 -22.56 -4.16
CA TRP A 302 -2.84 -21.55 -3.19
C TRP A 302 -3.93 -20.66 -3.78
N ILE A 303 -4.75 -20.10 -2.89
CA ILE A 303 -5.79 -19.13 -3.23
C ILE A 303 -5.83 -18.06 -2.17
N SER A 304 -5.91 -16.80 -2.62
CA SER A 304 -6.22 -15.63 -1.83
C SER A 304 -7.55 -15.06 -2.33
N TYR A 305 -8.51 -14.95 -1.45
CA TYR A 305 -9.83 -14.41 -1.73
C TYR A 305 -10.11 -13.23 -0.83
N THR A 306 -10.62 -12.14 -1.40
CA THR A 306 -11.06 -10.97 -0.65
C THR A 306 -12.45 -10.57 -1.12
N TYR A 307 -13.34 -10.34 -0.15
CA TYR A 307 -14.66 -9.77 -0.34
C TYR A 307 -14.75 -8.43 0.38
N HIS A 308 -15.23 -7.38 -0.30
CA HIS A 308 -15.41 -6.04 0.21
C HIS A 308 -16.86 -5.58 0.08
N ASP A 309 -17.46 -5.19 1.20
CA ASP A 309 -18.74 -4.51 1.30
C ASP A 309 -18.49 -3.08 1.82
N PHE A 310 -18.00 -2.19 0.91
CA PHE A 310 -17.53 -0.84 1.24
C PHE A 310 -18.53 0.20 0.74
N HIS A 311 -19.10 0.97 1.67
CA HIS A 311 -20.14 1.96 1.38
C HIS A 311 -19.89 3.28 2.12
N TYR A 312 -20.34 4.37 1.52
CA TYR A 312 -20.54 5.62 2.25
C TYR A 312 -21.64 5.44 3.30
N LYS A 313 -21.36 5.81 4.54
CA LYS A 313 -22.36 5.80 5.61
C LYS A 313 -23.10 7.12 5.67
N ASP A 314 -22.37 8.22 5.53
CA ASP A 314 -22.87 9.59 5.56
C ASP A 314 -21.96 10.44 4.68
N PHE A 315 -22.47 10.77 3.49
CA PHE A 315 -21.70 11.60 2.56
C PHE A 315 -22.63 12.45 1.69
N LYS A 316 -22.67 13.75 2.00
CA LYS A 316 -23.40 14.76 1.23
C LYS A 316 -22.44 15.74 0.59
N GLN A 317 -22.67 16.09 -0.66
CA GLN A 317 -21.87 17.05 -1.40
C GLN A 317 -22.81 18.02 -2.13
N VAL A 318 -22.82 19.29 -1.71
CA VAL A 318 -23.73 20.32 -2.22
C VAL A 318 -25.18 19.81 -2.17
N ASN A 319 -25.78 19.50 -3.30
CA ASN A 319 -27.17 19.03 -3.44
C ASN A 319 -27.29 17.50 -3.61
N ASN A 320 -26.16 16.77 -3.61
CA ASN A 320 -26.15 15.33 -3.84
C ASN A 320 -25.93 14.58 -2.52
N ASP A 321 -26.71 13.52 -2.30
CA ASP A 321 -26.52 12.58 -1.20
C ASP A 321 -26.01 11.26 -1.76
N PHE A 322 -24.78 10.91 -1.39
CA PHE A 322 -24.12 9.67 -1.79
C PHE A 322 -24.15 8.61 -0.69
N SER A 323 -24.87 8.85 0.41
CA SER A 323 -25.00 7.91 1.52
C SER A 323 -25.58 6.57 1.02
N GLY A 324 -25.01 5.45 1.46
CA GLY A 324 -25.36 4.11 1.00
C GLY A 324 -24.78 3.68 -0.35
N LYS A 325 -24.15 4.58 -1.11
CA LYS A 325 -23.44 4.24 -2.35
C LYS A 325 -22.17 3.46 -2.07
N GLN A 326 -21.80 2.55 -2.98
CA GLN A 326 -20.53 1.84 -2.93
C GLN A 326 -19.34 2.80 -3.05
N LEU A 327 -18.26 2.54 -2.33
CA LEU A 327 -17.02 3.28 -2.48
C LEU A 327 -16.43 3.02 -3.87
N PRO A 328 -16.13 4.06 -4.65
CA PRO A 328 -15.52 3.88 -5.96
C PRO A 328 -14.07 3.39 -5.84
N GLY A 329 -13.59 2.71 -6.88
CA GLY A 329 -12.23 2.17 -6.94
C GLY A 329 -12.00 0.88 -6.15
N VAL A 330 -13.03 0.32 -5.52
CA VAL A 330 -12.95 -0.93 -4.74
C VAL A 330 -13.69 -2.04 -5.46
N ALA A 331 -12.98 -3.12 -5.77
CA ALA A 331 -13.59 -4.33 -6.32
C ALA A 331 -14.31 -5.10 -5.20
N PRO A 332 -15.62 -5.41 -5.35
CA PRO A 332 -16.34 -6.23 -4.36
C PRO A 332 -15.69 -7.59 -4.13
N GLN A 333 -15.15 -8.21 -5.16
CA GLN A 333 -14.46 -9.49 -5.04
C GLN A 333 -13.13 -9.47 -5.80
N THR A 334 -12.11 -10.06 -5.19
CA THR A 334 -10.80 -10.31 -5.82
C THR A 334 -10.37 -11.73 -5.49
N ILE A 335 -9.93 -12.46 -6.51
CA ILE A 335 -9.37 -13.80 -6.37
C ILE A 335 -7.98 -13.81 -6.99
N VAL A 336 -7.00 -14.27 -6.24
CA VAL A 336 -5.68 -14.60 -6.79
C VAL A 336 -5.38 -16.05 -6.44
N ALA A 337 -5.14 -16.90 -7.43
CA ALA A 337 -4.86 -18.30 -7.21
C ALA A 337 -3.62 -18.74 -8.00
N GLY A 338 -2.90 -19.72 -7.51
CA GLY A 338 -1.71 -20.18 -8.16
C GLY A 338 -1.43 -21.66 -8.00
N LEU A 339 -0.60 -22.17 -8.91
CA LEU A 339 -0.02 -23.50 -8.90
C LEU A 339 1.49 -23.38 -9.05
N ASP A 340 2.23 -23.83 -8.05
CA ASP A 340 3.68 -23.81 -8.03
C ASP A 340 4.21 -25.23 -8.13
N PHE A 341 5.01 -25.47 -9.15
CA PHE A 341 5.74 -26.72 -9.39
C PHE A 341 7.24 -26.50 -9.22
N SER A 342 7.92 -27.47 -8.63
CA SER A 342 9.38 -27.55 -8.65
C SER A 342 9.86 -28.98 -8.76
N SER A 343 10.97 -29.19 -9.44
CA SER A 343 11.62 -30.48 -9.62
C SER A 343 12.95 -30.55 -8.85
N VAL A 344 13.39 -31.75 -8.52
CA VAL A 344 14.70 -31.99 -7.90
C VAL A 344 15.85 -31.53 -8.81
N ARG A 345 15.66 -31.50 -10.12
CA ARG A 345 16.64 -31.03 -11.12
C ARG A 345 16.69 -29.52 -11.28
N GLY A 346 15.88 -28.78 -10.51
CA GLY A 346 15.85 -27.31 -10.52
C GLY A 346 14.86 -26.69 -11.51
N TRP A 347 14.12 -27.48 -12.30
CA TRP A 347 13.02 -26.96 -13.10
C TRP A 347 11.89 -26.49 -12.20
N TYR A 348 11.25 -25.40 -12.57
CA TYR A 348 10.08 -24.88 -11.87
C TYR A 348 9.09 -24.21 -12.83
N SER A 349 7.85 -24.15 -12.40
CA SER A 349 6.80 -23.39 -13.08
C SER A 349 5.85 -22.79 -12.03
N ASN A 350 5.44 -21.55 -12.29
CA ASN A 350 4.44 -20.85 -11.49
C ASN A 350 3.32 -20.39 -12.44
N ILE A 351 2.11 -20.81 -12.18
CA ILE A 351 0.90 -20.35 -12.86
C ILE A 351 0.16 -19.46 -11.87
N THR A 352 -0.26 -18.28 -12.30
CA THR A 352 -1.03 -17.35 -11.47
C THR A 352 -2.27 -16.91 -12.22
N TYR A 353 -3.43 -17.08 -11.60
CA TYR A 353 -4.72 -16.59 -12.07
C TYR A 353 -5.17 -15.44 -11.18
N THR A 354 -5.64 -14.35 -11.77
CA THR A 354 -6.22 -13.20 -11.06
C THR A 354 -7.59 -12.89 -11.63
N TYR A 355 -8.58 -12.74 -10.74
CA TYR A 355 -9.90 -12.18 -11.04
C TYR A 355 -10.12 -10.94 -10.21
N SER A 356 -10.63 -9.89 -10.82
CA SER A 356 -11.11 -8.68 -10.15
C SER A 356 -12.52 -8.36 -10.64
N ASP A 357 -13.42 -8.12 -9.70
CA ASP A 357 -14.79 -7.71 -10.00
C ASP A 357 -14.83 -6.29 -10.56
N ALA A 358 -15.98 -5.90 -11.12
CA ALA A 358 -16.24 -4.56 -11.62
C ALA A 358 -16.19 -3.54 -10.48
N ILE A 359 -15.59 -2.35 -10.75
CA ILE A 359 -15.47 -1.26 -9.76
C ILE A 359 -16.32 -0.06 -10.18
N GLN A 360 -16.85 0.66 -9.21
CA GLN A 360 -17.46 1.97 -9.43
C GLN A 360 -16.36 3.00 -9.73
N LEU A 361 -16.60 3.91 -10.67
CA LEU A 361 -15.64 4.91 -11.09
C LEU A 361 -15.91 6.31 -10.52
N ASN A 362 -17.09 6.51 -9.93
CA ASN A 362 -17.47 7.75 -9.27
C ASN A 362 -18.36 7.52 -8.06
N ASP A 363 -18.49 8.55 -7.20
CA ASP A 363 -19.26 8.48 -5.97
C ASP A 363 -20.76 8.26 -6.21
N ALA A 364 -21.27 8.71 -7.34
CA ALA A 364 -22.67 8.55 -7.72
C ALA A 364 -22.99 7.12 -8.17
N ASN A 365 -21.97 6.28 -8.41
CA ASN A 365 -22.08 4.92 -8.95
C ASN A 365 -22.76 4.86 -10.34
N THR A 366 -22.58 5.90 -11.15
CA THR A 366 -23.14 5.96 -12.52
C THR A 366 -22.26 5.30 -13.56
N ASP A 367 -20.94 5.22 -13.28
CA ASP A 367 -19.96 4.67 -14.19
C ASP A 367 -19.21 3.50 -13.52
N LYS A 368 -18.94 2.44 -14.32
CA LYS A 368 -18.24 1.23 -13.89
C LYS A 368 -17.11 0.85 -14.84
N ALA A 369 -16.00 0.42 -14.32
CA ALA A 369 -15.05 -0.40 -15.06
C ALA A 369 -15.45 -1.87 -14.93
N GLY A 370 -15.38 -2.61 -16.06
CA GLY A 370 -15.76 -4.03 -16.09
C GLY A 370 -14.83 -4.91 -15.27
N SER A 371 -15.34 -6.08 -14.85
CA SER A 371 -14.53 -7.14 -14.27
C SER A 371 -13.52 -7.69 -15.31
N TYR A 372 -12.43 -8.24 -14.81
CA TYR A 372 -11.43 -8.86 -15.66
C TYR A 372 -10.79 -10.07 -14.99
N ASN A 373 -10.19 -10.93 -15.82
CA ASN A 373 -9.36 -12.05 -15.40
C ASN A 373 -8.05 -12.07 -16.18
N LEU A 374 -6.99 -12.50 -15.51
CA LEU A 374 -5.64 -12.59 -16.05
C LEU A 374 -5.07 -13.97 -15.73
N LEU A 375 -4.28 -14.50 -16.66
CA LEU A 375 -3.49 -15.68 -16.44
C LEU A 375 -2.04 -15.38 -16.78
N GLY A 376 -1.14 -15.69 -15.86
CA GLY A 376 0.30 -15.57 -16.03
C GLY A 376 0.98 -16.94 -15.87
N LEU A 377 2.08 -17.12 -16.58
CA LEU A 377 2.95 -18.30 -16.48
C LEU A 377 4.41 -17.83 -16.42
N ARG A 378 5.14 -18.34 -15.44
CA ARG A 378 6.60 -18.25 -15.39
C ARG A 378 7.18 -19.65 -15.28
N ALA A 379 8.22 -19.96 -16.07
CA ALA A 379 8.94 -21.22 -15.99
C ALA A 379 10.46 -20.99 -16.12
N GLY A 380 11.24 -21.86 -15.52
CA GLY A 380 12.69 -21.72 -15.55
C GLY A 380 13.43 -22.90 -14.92
N CYS A 381 14.75 -22.75 -14.85
CA CYS A 381 15.65 -23.67 -14.18
C CYS A 381 16.62 -22.92 -13.26
N LYS A 382 16.63 -23.28 -11.93
CA LYS A 382 17.42 -22.58 -10.88
C LYS A 382 18.76 -23.24 -10.53
N LYS A 383 19.01 -24.48 -10.98
CA LYS A 383 20.18 -25.27 -10.54
C LYS A 383 21.20 -25.48 -11.66
N ILE A 384 21.46 -24.46 -12.44
CA ILE A 384 22.51 -24.52 -13.46
C ILE A 384 23.80 -24.08 -12.80
N ASN A 385 24.66 -25.05 -12.40
CA ASN A 385 25.92 -24.78 -11.71
C ASN A 385 27.09 -24.73 -12.70
N ILE A 386 27.77 -23.62 -12.77
CA ILE A 386 28.96 -23.39 -13.60
C ILE A 386 30.08 -22.84 -12.70
N ALA A 387 31.08 -23.67 -12.37
CA ALA A 387 32.14 -23.32 -11.45
C ALA A 387 31.61 -22.84 -10.07
N LYS A 388 31.85 -21.57 -9.72
CA LYS A 388 31.35 -20.94 -8.47
C LYS A 388 30.06 -20.17 -8.67
N LEU A 389 29.42 -20.30 -9.84
CA LEU A 389 28.18 -19.60 -10.16
C LEU A 389 27.02 -20.57 -10.15
N GLN A 390 25.93 -20.15 -9.55
CA GLN A 390 24.61 -20.77 -9.75
C GLN A 390 23.78 -19.82 -10.62
N LEU A 391 23.34 -20.35 -11.76
CA LEU A 391 22.51 -19.64 -12.71
C LEU A 391 21.05 -20.05 -12.58
N GLU A 392 20.14 -19.09 -12.72
CA GLU A 392 18.74 -19.31 -13.02
C GLU A 392 18.46 -18.70 -14.40
N ILE A 393 17.83 -19.45 -15.28
CA ILE A 393 17.30 -18.96 -16.55
C ILE A 393 15.79 -19.13 -16.50
N PHE A 394 15.05 -18.08 -16.83
CA PHE A 394 13.60 -18.12 -16.82
C PHE A 394 12.98 -17.30 -17.94
N GLY A 395 11.75 -17.67 -18.28
CA GLY A 395 10.87 -16.89 -19.14
C GLY A 395 9.46 -16.90 -18.60
N GLY A 396 8.67 -15.95 -19.04
CA GLY A 396 7.27 -15.86 -18.62
C GLY A 396 6.40 -15.12 -19.62
N VAL A 397 5.11 -15.29 -19.43
CA VAL A 397 4.04 -14.65 -20.17
C VAL A 397 3.03 -14.12 -19.18
N ASP A 398 2.73 -12.82 -19.24
CA ASP A 398 1.66 -12.19 -18.48
C ASP A 398 0.44 -11.93 -19.38
N ASN A 399 -0.74 -11.96 -18.76
CA ASN A 399 -2.01 -11.75 -19.44
C ASN A 399 -2.20 -12.65 -20.67
N ILE A 400 -2.06 -13.96 -20.49
CA ILE A 400 -2.19 -14.97 -21.55
C ILE A 400 -3.54 -14.88 -22.25
N PHE A 401 -4.61 -14.50 -21.53
CA PHE A 401 -5.95 -14.33 -22.09
C PHE A 401 -6.07 -13.07 -22.98
N ASN A 402 -5.01 -12.24 -23.03
CA ASN A 402 -5.00 -10.97 -23.75
C ASN A 402 -6.19 -10.06 -23.38
N THR A 403 -6.58 -10.09 -22.11
CA THR A 403 -7.70 -9.32 -21.59
C THR A 403 -7.38 -7.83 -21.64
N LYS A 404 -8.32 -7.03 -22.17
CA LYS A 404 -8.24 -5.57 -22.08
C LYS A 404 -8.74 -5.13 -20.71
N TYR A 405 -7.89 -4.49 -19.92
CA TYR A 405 -8.23 -3.97 -18.60
C TYR A 405 -7.49 -2.67 -18.29
N SER A 406 -7.92 -1.97 -17.26
CA SER A 406 -7.26 -0.77 -16.76
C SER A 406 -6.37 -1.13 -15.58
N LEU A 407 -5.09 -0.76 -15.62
CA LEU A 407 -4.14 -1.01 -14.54
C LEU A 407 -4.42 -0.18 -13.28
N GLY A 408 -5.14 0.91 -13.43
CA GLY A 408 -5.67 1.77 -12.39
C GLY A 408 -6.66 2.74 -13.02
N ASN A 409 -7.67 3.13 -12.27
CA ASN A 409 -8.70 4.03 -12.75
C ASN A 409 -8.64 5.35 -11.99
N ASP A 410 -8.70 6.47 -12.71
CA ASP A 410 -8.78 7.80 -12.10
C ASP A 410 -10.20 8.01 -11.57
N ILE A 411 -10.40 7.83 -10.28
CA ILE A 411 -11.71 7.90 -9.63
C ILE A 411 -12.20 9.35 -9.59
N ASN A 412 -13.50 9.56 -9.84
CA ASN A 412 -14.14 10.88 -9.92
C ASN A 412 -13.48 11.81 -10.95
N ALA A 413 -12.90 11.25 -12.01
CA ALA A 413 -12.21 12.01 -13.02
C ALA A 413 -13.16 12.88 -13.83
N ALA A 414 -12.74 14.11 -14.14
CA ALA A 414 -13.49 15.01 -14.98
C ALA A 414 -13.71 14.44 -16.39
N VAL A 415 -14.90 14.68 -16.97
CA VAL A 415 -15.27 14.28 -18.35
C VAL A 415 -15.13 12.78 -18.60
N GLY A 416 -15.27 11.94 -17.54
CA GLY A 416 -15.26 10.48 -17.69
C GLY A 416 -13.91 9.88 -18.12
N ARG A 417 -12.80 10.58 -17.86
CA ARG A 417 -11.44 10.07 -18.14
C ARG A 417 -10.94 9.16 -17.03
N TYR A 418 -11.46 7.96 -17.01
CA TYR A 418 -11.21 7.01 -15.93
C TYR A 418 -10.13 5.96 -16.25
N TYR A 419 -9.80 5.72 -17.53
CA TYR A 419 -9.11 4.49 -17.96
C TYR A 419 -7.63 4.72 -18.21
N ASN A 420 -6.78 3.99 -17.48
CA ASN A 420 -5.35 3.88 -17.73
C ASN A 420 -5.07 2.46 -18.24
N ALA A 421 -4.82 2.32 -19.54
CA ALA A 421 -4.70 1.03 -20.21
C ALA A 421 -3.55 0.20 -19.62
N ALA A 422 -3.82 -1.04 -19.28
CA ALA A 422 -2.82 -2.03 -18.92
C ALA A 422 -2.19 -2.68 -20.16
N PRO A 423 -0.99 -3.28 -20.02
CA PRO A 423 -0.40 -4.07 -21.08
C PRO A 423 -1.32 -5.22 -21.52
N SER A 424 -1.40 -5.47 -22.82
CA SER A 424 -1.94 -6.71 -23.38
C SER A 424 -1.02 -7.89 -23.02
N ILE A 425 -1.21 -9.05 -23.67
CA ILE A 425 -0.26 -10.14 -23.52
C ILE A 425 1.17 -9.65 -23.71
N ASN A 426 2.06 -9.97 -22.78
CA ASN A 426 3.47 -9.62 -22.84
C ASN A 426 4.36 -10.78 -22.42
N TYR A 427 5.60 -10.76 -22.92
CA TYR A 427 6.58 -11.81 -22.71
C TYR A 427 7.83 -11.20 -22.06
N TYR A 428 8.45 -11.96 -21.19
CA TYR A 428 9.72 -11.58 -20.58
C TYR A 428 10.64 -12.79 -20.41
N ALA A 429 11.95 -12.53 -20.36
CA ALA A 429 12.95 -13.52 -20.01
C ALA A 429 14.03 -12.87 -19.15
N GLY A 430 14.72 -13.66 -18.35
CA GLY A 430 15.78 -13.16 -17.50
C GLY A 430 16.78 -14.24 -17.10
N ILE A 431 17.93 -13.77 -16.64
CA ILE A 431 19.00 -14.59 -16.07
C ILE A 431 19.34 -14.02 -14.70
N SER A 432 19.37 -14.88 -13.68
CA SER A 432 19.88 -14.54 -12.34
C SER A 432 21.20 -15.26 -12.12
N VAL A 433 22.20 -14.57 -11.60
CA VAL A 433 23.53 -15.09 -11.31
C VAL A 433 23.82 -14.94 -9.83
N GLN A 434 24.08 -16.02 -9.14
CA GLN A 434 24.47 -16.03 -7.74
C GLN A 434 25.86 -16.63 -7.58
N LEU A 435 26.75 -15.87 -6.92
CA LEU A 435 28.03 -16.39 -6.45
C LEU A 435 27.79 -17.20 -5.17
N TYR A 436 28.23 -18.43 -5.12
CA TYR A 436 28.17 -19.19 -3.87
C TYR A 436 29.58 -19.61 -3.41
N ASN A 437 29.75 -19.51 -2.09
CA ASN A 437 31.02 -19.89 -1.46
C ASN A 437 30.98 -21.38 -1.12
N THR A 438 31.89 -22.14 -1.66
CA THR A 438 32.02 -23.61 -1.46
C THR A 438 32.36 -24.03 -0.02
N LYS A 439 32.50 -23.08 0.91
CA LYS A 439 32.87 -23.36 2.32
C LYS A 439 31.72 -23.75 3.26
N GLN A 440 30.48 -23.92 2.73
CA GLN A 440 29.34 -24.36 3.52
C GLN A 440 28.75 -25.69 2.99
N ARG A 441 29.58 -26.73 2.93
CA ARG A 441 29.13 -28.13 2.86
C ARG A 441 29.49 -28.87 4.11
#